data_cb7b627270eea7158260968dc18fbb05
#
_entry.id   cb7b627270eea7158260968dc18fbb05
#
_cell.length_a   1.000
_cell.length_b   1.000
_cell.length_c   1.000
_cell.angle_alpha   90.00
_cell.angle_beta   90.00
_cell.angle_gamma   90.00
#
_symmetry.space_group_name_H-M   'P 1'
#
loop_
_entity.id
_entity.type
_entity.pdbx_description
1 polymer ?
#
loop_
_entity_poly.entity_id
_entity_poly.type
_entity_poly.pdbx_seq_one_letter_code
_entity_poly.pdbx_strand_id
1 'polypeptide(L)'
;ACTVVTGEPVSLSMSYEEHQHFSGKRCPAYSNGRLACDNEGKILAAEFDIGMDHGAYSWGGDDVMTKPARFTFFPYNVPNVAGLVRVANVNHAFGTAYRSYGSPQAYTLSEPLMDMMAEELGMDPFEFRYKNICREGDKNINSYVYPQYPMEKIMDTMRPIYEKAVADAKA
;
A
#
# COMPACT_ATOMS: atom_id res chain seq x y z
N ALA A 1 15.36 -7.17 -29.91
CA ALA A 1 15.02 -7.56 -31.28
C ALA A 1 15.53 -6.54 -32.29
N CYS A 2 15.11 -5.26 -32.22
CA CYS A 2 15.53 -4.23 -33.20
C CYS A 2 17.05 -4.08 -33.32
N THR A 3 17.77 -4.01 -32.20
CA THR A 3 19.24 -3.94 -32.21
C THR A 3 19.89 -5.14 -32.90
N VAL A 4 19.34 -6.33 -32.75
CA VAL A 4 19.84 -7.54 -33.44
C VAL A 4 19.64 -7.45 -34.96
N VAL A 5 18.52 -6.88 -35.38
CA VAL A 5 18.21 -6.75 -36.81
C VAL A 5 19.02 -5.63 -37.47
N THR A 6 19.18 -4.50 -36.78
CA THR A 6 19.84 -3.32 -37.33
C THR A 6 21.36 -3.32 -37.16
N GLY A 7 21.87 -4.07 -36.18
CA GLY A 7 23.29 -4.03 -35.78
C GLY A 7 23.67 -2.75 -35.01
N GLU A 8 22.71 -1.88 -34.75
CA GLU A 8 22.92 -0.55 -34.13
C GLU A 8 22.12 -0.41 -32.84
N PRO A 9 22.54 0.44 -31.88
CA PRO A 9 21.75 0.78 -30.72
C PRO A 9 20.39 1.37 -31.14
N VAL A 10 19.30 0.84 -30.57
CA VAL A 10 17.95 1.28 -30.87
C VAL A 10 17.25 1.76 -29.61
N SER A 11 16.62 2.93 -29.67
CA SER A 11 15.77 3.48 -28.61
C SER A 11 14.32 3.50 -29.11
N LEU A 12 13.40 3.07 -28.23
CA LEU A 12 11.96 3.16 -28.45
C LEU A 12 11.35 4.00 -27.32
N SER A 13 10.68 5.07 -27.69
CA SER A 13 9.90 5.90 -26.76
C SER A 13 8.46 5.93 -27.24
N MET A 14 7.55 5.41 -26.42
CA MET A 14 6.13 5.41 -26.73
C MET A 14 5.51 6.77 -26.40
N SER A 15 4.57 7.23 -27.22
CA SER A 15 3.67 8.30 -26.87
C SER A 15 2.73 7.87 -25.73
N TYR A 16 2.05 8.81 -25.09
CA TYR A 16 1.06 8.48 -24.05
C TYR A 16 -0.05 7.57 -24.57
N GLU A 17 -0.54 7.83 -25.77
CA GLU A 17 -1.59 7.03 -26.42
C GLU A 17 -1.11 5.60 -26.69
N GLU A 18 0.06 5.43 -27.29
CA GLU A 18 0.67 4.11 -27.50
C GLU A 18 0.86 3.37 -26.18
N HIS A 19 1.30 4.08 -25.13
CA HIS A 19 1.45 3.50 -23.79
C HIS A 19 0.12 3.02 -23.22
N GLN A 20 -0.98 3.74 -23.45
CA GLN A 20 -2.31 3.31 -23.03
C GLN A 20 -2.76 2.05 -23.77
N HIS A 21 -2.38 1.85 -25.01
CA HIS A 21 -2.79 0.69 -25.81
C HIS A 21 -1.90 -0.53 -25.66
N PHE A 22 -0.59 -0.34 -25.54
CA PHE A 22 0.36 -1.44 -25.70
C PHE A 22 1.15 -1.80 -24.43
N SER A 23 1.14 -0.98 -23.40
CA SER A 23 1.83 -1.32 -22.16
C SER A 23 0.94 -2.03 -21.14
N GLY A 24 1.56 -2.78 -20.24
CA GLY A 24 0.85 -3.37 -19.11
C GLY A 24 0.25 -2.31 -18.18
N LYS A 25 -0.79 -2.69 -17.46
CA LYS A 25 -1.57 -1.83 -16.58
C LYS A 25 -1.33 -2.17 -15.10
N ARG A 26 -1.78 -1.30 -14.22
CA ARG A 26 -1.86 -1.63 -12.79
C ARG A 26 -2.85 -2.78 -12.59
N CYS A 27 -2.44 -3.79 -11.85
CA CYS A 27 -3.31 -4.91 -11.51
C CYS A 27 -4.52 -4.43 -10.72
N PRO A 28 -5.75 -4.68 -11.16
CA PRO A 28 -6.93 -4.53 -10.34
C PRO A 28 -6.82 -5.40 -9.09
N ALA A 29 -7.45 -4.97 -8.00
CA ALA A 29 -7.44 -5.73 -6.77
C ALA A 29 -8.81 -5.69 -6.08
N TYR A 30 -9.17 -6.80 -5.44
CA TYR A 30 -10.26 -6.92 -4.50
C TYR A 30 -9.65 -7.14 -3.12
N SER A 31 -10.13 -6.43 -2.13
CA SER A 31 -9.57 -6.54 -0.79
C SER A 31 -10.65 -6.61 0.27
N ASN A 32 -10.45 -7.50 1.23
CA ASN A 32 -11.21 -7.58 2.46
C ASN A 32 -10.22 -7.50 3.62
N GLY A 33 -10.63 -6.85 4.71
CA GLY A 33 -9.79 -6.74 5.88
C GLY A 33 -10.59 -6.51 7.14
N ARG A 34 -9.93 -6.78 8.26
CA ARG A 34 -10.43 -6.53 9.60
C ARG A 34 -9.31 -5.91 10.42
N LEU A 35 -9.69 -4.98 11.26
CA LEU A 35 -8.79 -4.34 12.22
C LEU A 35 -9.43 -4.45 13.61
N ALA A 36 -8.62 -4.78 14.61
CA ALA A 36 -9.05 -4.83 16.00
C ALA A 36 -8.12 -3.96 16.85
N CYS A 37 -8.71 -3.20 17.75
CA CYS A 37 -8.01 -2.38 18.74
C CYS A 37 -8.67 -2.52 20.11
N ASP A 38 -8.00 -2.03 21.14
CA ASP A 38 -8.60 -1.82 22.45
C ASP A 38 -9.42 -0.51 22.48
N ASN A 39 -10.10 -0.28 23.61
CA ASN A 39 -10.91 0.92 23.80
C ASN A 39 -10.11 2.22 23.85
N GLU A 40 -8.81 2.12 24.07
CA GLU A 40 -7.88 3.25 24.05
C GLU A 40 -7.31 3.50 22.63
N GLY A 41 -7.73 2.69 21.63
CA GLY A 41 -7.32 2.84 20.25
C GLY A 41 -5.92 2.28 19.95
N LYS A 42 -5.41 1.33 20.74
CA LYS A 42 -4.20 0.60 20.39
C LYS A 42 -4.54 -0.62 19.54
N ILE A 43 -3.91 -0.76 18.38
CA ILE A 43 -4.12 -1.90 17.50
C ILE A 43 -3.62 -3.19 18.16
N LEU A 44 -4.46 -4.21 18.13
CA LEU A 44 -4.21 -5.54 18.69
C LEU A 44 -3.99 -6.58 17.60
N ALA A 45 -4.75 -6.49 16.52
CA ALA A 45 -4.68 -7.44 15.42
C ALA A 45 -5.20 -6.85 14.11
N ALA A 46 -4.73 -7.40 13.00
CA ALA A 46 -5.26 -7.14 11.67
C ALA A 46 -5.31 -8.42 10.84
N GLU A 47 -6.32 -8.51 10.00
CA GLU A 47 -6.48 -9.57 9.01
C GLU A 47 -6.72 -8.97 7.63
N PHE A 48 -6.15 -9.55 6.58
CA PHE A 48 -6.44 -9.13 5.21
C PHE A 48 -6.42 -10.30 4.21
N ASP A 49 -7.26 -10.16 3.19
CA ASP A 49 -7.31 -11.02 2.02
C ASP A 49 -7.37 -10.13 0.78
N ILE A 50 -6.34 -10.19 -0.05
CA ILE A 50 -6.20 -9.38 -1.26
C ILE A 50 -6.11 -10.31 -2.46
N GLY A 51 -7.12 -10.25 -3.33
CA GLY A 51 -7.12 -10.87 -4.64
C GLY A 51 -6.63 -9.88 -5.70
N MET A 52 -5.63 -10.23 -6.47
CA MET A 52 -5.13 -9.41 -7.57
C MET A 52 -5.38 -10.11 -8.91
N ASP A 53 -5.79 -9.33 -9.88
CA ASP A 53 -5.96 -9.75 -11.24
C ASP A 53 -4.73 -9.34 -12.06
N HIS A 54 -4.04 -10.32 -12.63
CA HIS A 54 -2.79 -10.11 -13.38
C HIS A 54 -2.99 -10.08 -14.89
N GLY A 55 -4.21 -10.32 -15.39
CA GLY A 55 -4.47 -10.41 -16.81
C GLY A 55 -4.00 -11.72 -17.43
N ALA A 56 -3.86 -11.73 -18.75
CA ALA A 56 -3.62 -12.96 -19.51
C ALA A 56 -2.20 -13.53 -19.39
N TYR A 57 -1.22 -12.69 -19.03
CA TYR A 57 0.18 -13.05 -18.99
C TYR A 57 0.84 -12.63 -17.68
N SER A 58 1.56 -13.55 -17.07
CA SER A 58 2.20 -13.37 -15.76
C SER A 58 3.64 -12.85 -15.90
N TRP A 59 3.85 -11.71 -16.52
CA TRP A 59 5.17 -11.11 -16.60
C TRP A 59 5.48 -10.29 -15.35
N GLY A 60 6.40 -10.76 -14.51
CA GLY A 60 6.79 -10.08 -13.27
C GLY A 60 5.72 -10.10 -12.16
N GLY A 61 4.69 -10.95 -12.29
CA GLY A 61 3.58 -11.03 -11.36
C GLY A 61 3.97 -11.35 -9.93
N ASP A 62 4.96 -12.19 -9.74
CA ASP A 62 5.40 -12.64 -8.43
C ASP A 62 5.91 -11.47 -7.57
N ASP A 63 6.68 -10.56 -8.14
CA ASP A 63 7.16 -9.37 -7.44
C ASP A 63 6.03 -8.40 -7.09
N VAL A 64 5.06 -8.23 -7.99
CA VAL A 64 3.88 -7.36 -7.73
C VAL A 64 3.03 -7.91 -6.60
N MET A 65 2.89 -9.26 -6.49
CA MET A 65 2.13 -9.93 -5.43
C MET A 65 2.71 -9.75 -4.05
N THR A 66 4.03 -9.80 -3.92
CA THR A 66 4.70 -9.74 -2.63
C THR A 66 4.53 -8.38 -1.94
N LYS A 67 4.28 -7.32 -2.72
CA LYS A 67 4.19 -5.97 -2.18
C LYS A 67 2.93 -5.71 -1.34
N PRO A 68 1.71 -6.09 -1.77
CA PRO A 68 0.55 -5.98 -0.89
C PRO A 68 0.74 -6.75 0.42
N ALA A 69 1.29 -7.95 0.38
CA ALA A 69 1.55 -8.72 1.58
C ALA A 69 2.52 -8.03 2.56
N ARG A 70 3.45 -7.22 2.04
CA ARG A 70 4.47 -6.54 2.84
C ARG A 70 4.06 -5.15 3.29
N PHE A 71 3.18 -4.48 2.56
CA PHE A 71 2.85 -3.06 2.80
C PHE A 71 1.49 -2.82 3.44
N THR A 72 0.60 -3.81 3.44
CA THR A 72 -0.68 -3.68 4.15
C THR A 72 -0.40 -3.50 5.64
N PHE A 73 -0.85 -2.38 6.22
CA PHE A 73 -0.53 -1.93 7.57
C PHE A 73 0.97 -1.67 7.87
N PHE A 74 1.82 -1.58 6.86
CA PHE A 74 3.27 -1.49 7.04
C PHE A 74 3.77 -0.40 7.99
N PRO A 75 3.23 0.84 8.02
CA PRO A 75 3.76 1.88 8.90
C PRO A 75 3.32 1.71 10.36
N TYR A 76 2.45 0.73 10.65
CA TYR A 76 1.87 0.55 11.97
C TYR A 76 2.44 -0.65 12.73
N ASN A 77 2.48 -0.50 14.05
CA ASN A 77 2.80 -1.59 14.96
C ASN A 77 1.56 -2.46 15.16
N VAL A 78 1.47 -3.55 14.43
CA VAL A 78 0.38 -4.53 14.51
C VAL A 78 0.94 -5.83 15.07
N PRO A 79 0.71 -6.14 16.35
CA PRO A 79 1.36 -7.28 17.01
C PRO A 79 0.90 -8.63 16.48
N ASN A 80 -0.32 -8.72 15.99
CA ASN A 80 -0.89 -9.95 15.42
C ASN A 80 -1.45 -9.64 14.04
N VAL A 81 -0.88 -10.25 13.01
CA VAL A 81 -1.34 -10.07 11.64
C VAL A 81 -1.49 -11.41 10.95
N ALA A 82 -2.61 -11.60 10.26
CA ALA A 82 -2.82 -12.69 9.32
C ALA A 82 -3.18 -12.10 7.95
N GLY A 83 -2.53 -12.56 6.90
CA GLY A 83 -2.78 -12.02 5.57
C GLY A 83 -2.60 -13.05 4.47
N LEU A 84 -3.42 -12.92 3.45
CA LEU A 84 -3.34 -13.72 2.24
C LEU A 84 -3.40 -12.80 1.02
N VAL A 85 -2.46 -13.00 0.10
CA VAL A 85 -2.49 -12.36 -1.21
C VAL A 85 -2.55 -13.45 -2.27
N ARG A 86 -3.52 -13.33 -3.16
CA ARG A 86 -3.73 -14.26 -4.27
C ARG A 86 -3.64 -13.51 -5.58
N VAL A 87 -3.17 -14.18 -6.61
CA VAL A 87 -3.16 -13.64 -7.97
C VAL A 87 -3.84 -14.61 -8.91
N ALA A 88 -4.69 -14.10 -9.77
CA ALA A 88 -5.35 -14.85 -10.81
C ALA A 88 -4.96 -14.33 -12.19
N ASN A 89 -4.72 -15.22 -13.13
CA ASN A 89 -4.67 -14.88 -14.54
C ASN A 89 -6.10 -14.86 -15.10
N VAL A 90 -6.42 -13.84 -15.84
CA VAL A 90 -7.74 -13.60 -16.43
C VAL A 90 -7.63 -13.08 -17.86
N ASN A 91 -8.76 -13.05 -18.58
CA ASN A 91 -8.80 -12.74 -20.01
C ASN A 91 -8.83 -11.23 -20.32
N HIS A 92 -7.99 -10.42 -19.68
CA HIS A 92 -7.82 -9.02 -20.05
C HIS A 92 -6.35 -8.63 -20.23
N ALA A 93 -6.09 -7.36 -20.53
CA ALA A 93 -4.73 -6.85 -20.68
C ALA A 93 -3.86 -7.20 -19.46
N PHE A 94 -2.63 -7.60 -19.70
CA PHE A 94 -1.74 -8.02 -18.65
C PHE A 94 -1.43 -6.89 -17.65
N GLY A 95 -1.39 -7.27 -16.38
CA GLY A 95 -0.90 -6.44 -15.32
C GLY A 95 0.63 -6.41 -15.31
N THR A 96 1.21 -5.31 -14.85
CA THR A 96 2.65 -5.16 -14.73
C THR A 96 3.04 -4.32 -13.53
N ALA A 97 4.33 -4.22 -13.27
CA ALA A 97 4.89 -3.32 -12.29
C ALA A 97 4.68 -1.87 -12.72
N TYR A 98 3.57 -1.29 -12.31
CA TYR A 98 3.30 0.13 -12.46
C TYR A 98 3.79 0.88 -11.20
N ARG A 99 4.26 2.12 -11.33
CA ARG A 99 4.87 2.92 -10.26
C ARG A 99 4.23 2.65 -8.88
N SER A 100 5.06 2.32 -7.87
CA SER A 100 4.64 1.84 -6.55
C SER A 100 3.80 0.55 -6.60
N TYR A 101 4.16 -0.37 -7.49
CA TYR A 101 3.41 -1.62 -7.72
C TYR A 101 3.10 -2.36 -6.41
N GLY A 102 1.84 -2.72 -6.24
CA GLY A 102 1.32 -3.40 -5.05
C GLY A 102 1.04 -2.51 -3.84
N SER A 103 1.73 -1.37 -3.68
CA SER A 103 1.50 -0.47 -2.55
C SER A 103 0.15 0.22 -2.58
N PRO A 104 -0.34 0.75 -3.71
CA PRO A 104 -1.69 1.31 -3.74
C PRO A 104 -2.77 0.30 -3.36
N GLN A 105 -2.63 -0.96 -3.81
CA GLN A 105 -3.56 -2.02 -3.43
C GLN A 105 -3.57 -2.29 -1.93
N ALA A 106 -2.40 -2.28 -1.30
CA ALA A 106 -2.25 -2.43 0.14
C ALA A 106 -2.91 -1.26 0.91
N TYR A 107 -2.58 -0.03 0.53
CA TYR A 107 -3.07 1.15 1.26
C TYR A 107 -4.53 1.47 1.00
N THR A 108 -5.09 1.08 -0.15
CA THR A 108 -6.53 1.18 -0.41
C THR A 108 -7.34 0.32 0.57
N LEU A 109 -6.74 -0.70 1.17
CA LEU A 109 -7.36 -1.48 2.24
C LEU A 109 -7.03 -0.92 3.62
N SER A 110 -5.75 -0.75 3.93
CA SER A 110 -5.33 -0.44 5.30
C SER A 110 -5.76 0.96 5.75
N GLU A 111 -5.61 1.98 4.93
CA GLU A 111 -5.89 3.35 5.35
C GLU A 111 -7.37 3.65 5.59
N PRO A 112 -8.32 3.17 4.75
CA PRO A 112 -9.74 3.27 5.10
C PRO A 112 -10.12 2.53 6.39
N LEU A 113 -9.52 1.37 6.68
CA LEU A 113 -9.76 0.68 7.94
C LEU A 113 -9.25 1.47 9.15
N MET A 114 -8.15 2.19 9.00
CA MET A 114 -7.65 3.11 10.03
C MET A 114 -8.61 4.27 10.26
N ASP A 115 -9.18 4.86 9.20
CA ASP A 115 -10.16 5.93 9.32
C ASP A 115 -11.47 5.46 9.94
N MET A 116 -12.00 4.32 9.49
CA MET A 116 -13.21 3.73 10.07
C MET A 116 -13.05 3.40 11.55
N MET A 117 -11.89 2.89 11.96
CA MET A 117 -11.61 2.57 13.35
C MET A 117 -11.51 3.85 14.21
N ALA A 118 -10.88 4.89 13.69
CA ALA A 118 -10.80 6.17 14.38
C ALA A 118 -12.20 6.78 14.56
N GLU A 119 -13.05 6.71 13.55
CA GLU A 119 -14.44 7.16 13.60
C GLU A 119 -15.26 6.37 14.63
N GLU A 120 -15.17 5.06 14.64
CA GLU A 120 -15.87 4.18 15.59
C GLU A 120 -15.50 4.48 17.06
N LEU A 121 -14.23 4.82 17.29
CA LEU A 121 -13.73 5.22 18.62
C LEU A 121 -14.00 6.69 18.98
N GLY A 122 -14.51 7.49 18.04
CA GLY A 122 -14.61 8.94 18.22
C GLY A 122 -13.24 9.63 18.37
N MET A 123 -12.18 9.03 17.83
CA MET A 123 -10.80 9.51 17.90
C MET A 123 -10.43 10.27 16.63
N ASP A 124 -9.61 11.31 16.78
CA ASP A 124 -9.03 12.00 15.63
C ASP A 124 -8.19 11.02 14.77
N PRO A 125 -8.37 10.97 13.43
CA PRO A 125 -7.67 10.03 12.58
C PRO A 125 -6.15 10.19 12.58
N PHE A 126 -5.64 11.41 12.79
CA PHE A 126 -4.21 11.65 12.94
C PHE A 126 -3.70 11.08 14.26
N GLU A 127 -4.41 11.31 15.36
CA GLU A 127 -4.03 10.79 16.68
C GLU A 127 -4.10 9.27 16.74
N PHE A 128 -5.11 8.66 16.11
CA PHE A 128 -5.19 7.20 16.00
C PHE A 128 -3.97 6.62 15.27
N ARG A 129 -3.57 7.25 14.15
CA ARG A 129 -2.35 6.84 13.43
C ARG A 129 -1.10 7.08 14.25
N TYR A 130 -0.94 8.26 14.85
CA TYR A 130 0.21 8.62 15.67
C TYR A 130 0.44 7.63 16.81
N LYS A 131 -0.65 7.19 17.45
CA LYS A 131 -0.61 6.20 18.53
C LYS A 131 -0.06 4.85 18.05
N ASN A 132 -0.36 4.47 16.82
CA ASN A 132 -0.12 3.14 16.28
C ASN A 132 1.05 3.03 15.30
N ILE A 133 1.73 4.11 14.96
CA ILE A 133 2.94 4.01 14.12
C ILE A 133 4.01 3.15 14.77
N CYS A 134 4.79 2.47 13.95
CA CYS A 134 6.03 1.84 14.41
C CYS A 134 7.02 2.89 14.90
N ARG A 135 7.71 2.58 15.97
CA ARG A 135 8.79 3.37 16.57
C ARG A 135 10.11 2.60 16.54
N GLU A 136 11.19 3.25 16.89
CA GLU A 136 12.49 2.60 17.02
C GLU A 136 12.39 1.39 17.96
N GLY A 137 12.88 0.24 17.51
CA GLY A 137 12.80 -1.02 18.24
C GLY A 137 11.53 -1.84 18.03
N ASP A 138 10.48 -1.25 17.44
CA ASP A 138 9.27 -2.01 17.08
C ASP A 138 9.51 -2.95 15.90
N LYS A 139 8.78 -4.05 15.90
CA LYS A 139 8.69 -4.94 14.74
C LYS A 139 7.55 -4.50 13.84
N ASN A 140 7.84 -4.35 12.56
CA ASN A 140 6.78 -4.19 11.56
C ASN A 140 6.13 -5.54 11.21
N ILE A 141 5.10 -5.51 10.35
CA ILE A 141 4.37 -6.72 9.92
C ILE A 141 5.26 -7.78 9.24
N ASN A 142 6.46 -7.41 8.77
CA ASN A 142 7.44 -8.33 8.20
C ASN A 142 8.43 -8.89 9.25
N SER A 143 8.17 -8.67 10.53
CA SER A 143 9.06 -9.04 11.65
C SER A 143 10.44 -8.38 11.60
N TYR A 144 10.58 -7.30 10.85
CA TYR A 144 11.83 -6.55 10.75
C TYR A 144 11.84 -5.40 11.76
N VAL A 145 12.95 -5.25 12.45
CA VAL A 145 13.20 -4.15 13.39
C VAL A 145 14.09 -3.12 12.72
N TYR A 146 13.61 -1.91 12.57
CA TYR A 146 14.42 -0.81 12.04
C TYR A 146 15.26 -0.18 13.16
N PRO A 147 16.57 -0.02 12.97
CA PRO A 147 17.44 0.65 13.94
C PRO A 147 17.12 2.15 14.08
N GLN A 148 16.52 2.73 13.04
CA GLN A 148 16.01 4.10 13.02
C GLN A 148 14.69 4.12 12.27
N TYR A 149 13.66 4.72 12.88
CA TYR A 149 12.34 4.85 12.27
C TYR A 149 11.81 6.27 12.45
N PRO A 150 11.90 7.11 11.42
CA PRO A 150 11.66 8.56 11.56
C PRO A 150 10.18 8.95 11.57
N MET A 151 9.24 7.99 11.59
CA MET A 151 7.82 8.26 11.39
C MET A 151 7.24 9.20 12.44
N GLU A 152 7.61 9.03 13.71
CA GLU A 152 7.17 9.91 14.78
C GLU A 152 7.57 11.38 14.52
N LYS A 153 8.84 11.60 14.19
CA LYS A 153 9.33 12.94 13.82
C LYS A 153 8.64 13.52 12.60
N ILE A 154 8.33 12.68 11.61
CA ILE A 154 7.59 13.11 10.41
C ILE A 154 6.18 13.57 10.82
N MET A 155 5.48 12.78 11.61
CA MET A 155 4.13 13.12 12.06
C MET A 155 4.12 14.36 12.95
N ASP A 156 5.08 14.52 13.86
CA ASP A 156 5.22 15.74 14.66
C ASP A 156 5.41 16.99 13.79
N THR A 157 6.19 16.87 12.72
CA THR A 157 6.39 17.97 11.76
C THR A 157 5.11 18.27 10.97
N MET A 158 4.30 17.26 10.68
CA MET A 158 3.04 17.40 9.94
C MET A 158 1.88 17.89 10.81
N ARG A 159 1.92 17.70 12.11
CA ARG A 159 0.84 18.02 13.05
C ARG A 159 0.31 19.45 12.90
N PRO A 160 1.12 20.53 12.96
CA PRO A 160 0.61 21.89 12.84
C PRO A 160 -0.03 22.16 11.47
N ILE A 161 0.41 21.49 10.42
CA ILE A 161 -0.17 21.60 9.08
C ILE A 161 -1.55 20.94 9.07
N TYR A 162 -1.66 19.75 9.65
CA TYR A 162 -2.92 19.03 9.79
C TYR A 162 -3.94 19.82 10.61
N GLU A 163 -3.57 20.29 11.80
CA GLU A 163 -4.45 21.08 12.69
C GLU A 163 -4.98 22.32 12.00
N LYS A 164 -4.10 23.03 11.27
CA LYS A 164 -4.51 24.19 10.48
C LYS A 164 -5.52 23.80 9.39
N ALA A 165 -5.25 22.74 8.64
CA ALA A 165 -6.15 22.28 7.57
C ALA A 165 -7.53 21.87 8.12
N VAL A 166 -7.57 21.21 9.28
CA VAL A 166 -8.84 20.87 9.95
C VAL A 166 -9.60 22.13 10.41
N ALA A 167 -8.89 23.12 10.94
CA ALA A 167 -9.50 24.38 11.34
C ALA A 167 -10.07 25.15 10.14
N ASP A 168 -9.30 25.25 9.06
CA ASP A 168 -9.72 25.92 7.82
C ASP A 168 -10.95 25.21 7.17
N ALA A 169 -11.04 23.88 7.28
CA ALA A 169 -12.17 23.11 6.74
C ALA A 169 -13.48 23.27 7.56
N LYS A 170 -13.38 23.69 8.82
CA LYS A 170 -14.53 23.93 9.72
C LYS A 170 -15.03 25.39 9.69
N ALA A 171 -14.29 26.29 9.08
CA ALA A 171 -14.60 27.71 8.98
C ALA A 171 -15.53 27.98 7.79
#